data_d7b73aa3b19a60861fae806a0110cedd
#
_entry.id   d7b73aa3b19a60861fae806a0110cedd
#
_cell.length_a   1.000
_cell.length_b   1.000
_cell.length_c   1.000
_cell.angle_alpha   90.00
_cell.angle_beta   90.00
_cell.angle_gamma   90.00
#
_symmetry.space_group_name_H-M   'P 1'
#
loop_
_entity.id
_entity.type
_entity.pdbx_description
1 polymer ?
#
loop_
_entity_poly.entity_id
_entity_poly.type
_entity_poly.pdbx_seq_one_letter_code
_entity_poly.pdbx_strand_id
1 'polypeptide(L)'
;MLPMWMNFLLRTYSWMTILENNGLLNQLFQKLGIIALYNHLTGSSLEYFTMIDTQGAVVLGMVYNYLPFMILPIYSVICKLDYSLLEAARDLGANTVTVFRKVILPLSLPGVLSGITMVFVPSVSTFAISRMLGGGTELLLGDLIERQFLGGAYNPQLGAAISLVMMLIVVVCMLVIRFYPRLRLRLT
;
A
#
# COMPACT_ATOMS: atom_id res chain seq x y z
N MET A 1 0.97 8.15 14.85
CA MET A 1 0.57 6.80 15.35
C MET A 1 -0.93 6.65 15.62
N LEU A 2 -1.70 7.73 15.78
CA LEU A 2 -3.16 7.69 16.00
C LEU A 2 -3.95 6.80 15.00
N PRO A 3 -3.66 6.81 13.68
CA PRO A 3 -4.40 5.98 12.73
C PRO A 3 -4.31 4.47 12.98
N MET A 4 -3.26 3.99 13.65
CA MET A 4 -3.12 2.55 13.95
C MET A 4 -4.08 2.06 15.05
N TRP A 5 -4.51 2.96 15.93
CA TRP A 5 -5.42 2.64 17.03
C TRP A 5 -6.88 2.58 16.60
N MET A 6 -7.20 3.16 15.44
CA MET A 6 -8.55 3.07 14.89
C MET A 6 -8.79 1.70 14.24
N ASN A 7 -10.02 1.20 14.37
CA ASN A 7 -10.42 -0.03 13.73
C ASN A 7 -10.22 0.07 12.21
N PHE A 8 -9.64 -0.97 11.61
CA PHE A 8 -9.39 -1.10 10.19
C PHE A 8 -10.65 -0.83 9.33
N LEU A 9 -11.80 -1.40 9.72
CA LEU A 9 -13.06 -1.23 9.00
C LEU A 9 -13.56 0.22 9.06
N LEU A 10 -13.45 0.89 10.21
CA LEU A 10 -13.85 2.30 10.33
C LEU A 10 -13.01 3.20 9.43
N ARG A 11 -11.70 2.96 9.33
CA ARG A 11 -10.81 3.71 8.42
C ARG A 11 -11.20 3.51 6.96
N THR A 12 -11.44 2.27 6.57
CA THR A 12 -11.82 1.94 5.18
C THR A 12 -13.18 2.51 4.85
N TYR A 13 -14.14 2.46 5.78
CA TYR A 13 -15.46 3.07 5.63
C TYR A 13 -15.39 4.60 5.48
N SER A 14 -14.51 5.25 6.26
CA SER A 14 -14.28 6.70 6.12
C SER A 14 -13.75 7.07 4.72
N TRP A 15 -12.86 6.27 4.15
CA TRP A 15 -12.41 6.46 2.77
C TRP A 15 -13.53 6.25 1.76
N MET A 16 -14.38 5.24 1.97
CA MET A 16 -15.56 5.00 1.15
C MET A 16 -16.44 6.25 1.10
N THR A 17 -16.79 6.80 2.26
CA THR A 17 -17.64 8.01 2.37
C THR A 17 -16.98 9.26 1.74
N ILE A 18 -15.65 9.38 1.82
CA ILE A 18 -14.91 10.51 1.23
C ILE A 18 -14.89 10.42 -0.30
N LEU A 19 -14.72 9.20 -0.85
CA LEU A 19 -14.59 8.94 -2.29
C LEU A 19 -15.92 8.77 -3.00
N GLU A 20 -17.04 8.68 -2.27
CA GLU A 20 -18.39 8.53 -2.82
C GLU A 20 -18.73 9.65 -3.82
N ASN A 21 -19.65 9.38 -4.76
CA ASN A 21 -20.01 10.35 -5.80
C ASN A 21 -20.49 11.69 -5.22
N ASN A 22 -21.21 11.67 -4.10
CA ASN A 22 -21.61 12.86 -3.34
C ASN A 22 -20.70 13.08 -2.10
N GLY A 23 -19.54 12.44 -2.05
CA GLY A 23 -18.60 12.52 -0.96
C GLY A 23 -17.89 13.86 -0.83
N LEU A 24 -17.16 14.04 0.27
CA LEU A 24 -16.49 15.29 0.61
C LEU A 24 -15.50 15.74 -0.47
N LEU A 25 -14.80 14.83 -1.14
CA LEU A 25 -13.85 15.16 -2.20
C LEU A 25 -14.54 15.74 -3.43
N ASN A 26 -15.62 15.13 -3.89
CA ASN A 26 -16.37 15.65 -5.04
C ASN A 26 -17.02 17.01 -4.72
N GLN A 27 -17.55 17.18 -3.50
CA GLN A 27 -18.07 18.49 -3.06
C GLN A 27 -16.96 19.56 -3.02
N LEU A 28 -15.76 19.21 -2.58
CA LEU A 28 -14.61 20.11 -2.58
C LEU A 28 -14.21 20.48 -4.02
N PHE A 29 -14.15 19.51 -4.93
CA PHE A 29 -13.82 19.75 -6.35
C PHE A 29 -14.86 20.59 -7.06
N GLN A 30 -16.16 20.44 -6.73
CA GLN A 30 -17.21 21.32 -7.22
C GLN A 30 -17.03 22.76 -6.72
N LYS A 31 -16.81 22.94 -5.41
CA LYS A 31 -16.60 24.27 -4.81
C LYS A 31 -15.36 24.99 -5.33
N LEU A 32 -14.29 24.26 -5.61
CA LEU A 32 -13.06 24.80 -6.20
C LEU A 32 -13.15 25.03 -7.72
N GLY A 33 -14.27 24.65 -8.36
CA GLY A 33 -14.45 24.79 -9.80
C GLY A 33 -13.60 23.83 -10.64
N ILE A 34 -12.96 22.83 -10.02
CA ILE A 34 -12.08 21.88 -10.71
C ILE A 34 -12.87 21.04 -11.72
N ILE A 35 -14.09 20.62 -11.37
CA ILE A 35 -14.97 19.87 -12.27
C ILE A 35 -15.40 20.75 -13.44
N ALA A 36 -15.73 22.02 -13.20
CA ALA A 36 -16.09 22.97 -14.26
C ALA A 36 -14.91 23.24 -15.21
N LEU A 37 -13.71 23.41 -14.67
CA LEU A 37 -12.47 23.57 -15.45
C LEU A 37 -12.16 22.33 -16.30
N TYR A 38 -12.28 21.15 -15.72
CA TYR A 38 -12.09 19.88 -16.42
C TYR A 38 -13.10 19.72 -17.57
N ASN A 39 -14.38 19.99 -17.31
CA ASN A 39 -15.43 19.93 -18.32
C ASN A 39 -15.17 20.92 -19.46
N HIS A 40 -14.72 22.14 -19.15
CA HIS A 40 -14.37 23.13 -20.15
C HIS A 40 -13.18 22.71 -21.04
N LEU A 41 -12.17 22.04 -20.45
CA LEU A 41 -10.97 21.60 -21.17
C LEU A 41 -11.20 20.34 -22.01
N THR A 42 -12.04 19.42 -21.53
CA THR A 42 -12.28 18.10 -22.18
C THR A 42 -13.56 18.04 -22.99
N GLY A 43 -14.43 19.05 -22.92
CA GLY A 43 -15.73 19.02 -23.53
C GLY A 43 -16.71 18.04 -22.91
N SER A 44 -16.41 17.56 -21.70
CA SER A 44 -17.24 16.62 -20.94
C SER A 44 -18.31 17.37 -20.14
N SER A 45 -19.36 16.67 -19.72
CA SER A 45 -20.42 17.20 -18.85
C SER A 45 -20.53 16.34 -17.57
N LEU A 46 -19.41 16.18 -16.85
CA LEU A 46 -19.35 15.41 -15.62
C LEU A 46 -19.91 16.25 -14.46
N GLU A 47 -20.81 15.66 -13.67
CA GLU A 47 -21.27 16.25 -12.42
C GLU A 47 -20.33 15.95 -11.26
N TYR A 48 -19.65 14.79 -11.29
CA TYR A 48 -18.69 14.32 -10.29
C TYR A 48 -17.63 13.41 -10.92
N PHE A 49 -16.52 13.25 -10.26
CA PHE A 49 -15.53 12.24 -10.60
C PHE A 49 -15.91 10.91 -9.94
N THR A 50 -16.01 9.84 -10.74
CA THR A 50 -16.18 8.48 -10.23
C THR A 50 -14.85 8.00 -9.63
N MET A 51 -14.69 8.18 -8.32
CA MET A 51 -13.49 7.77 -7.59
C MET A 51 -13.69 6.44 -6.88
N ILE A 52 -14.88 6.20 -6.31
CA ILE A 52 -15.25 4.92 -5.70
C ILE A 52 -15.47 3.84 -6.77
N ASP A 53 -15.40 2.59 -6.37
CA ASP A 53 -15.57 1.41 -7.24
C ASP A 53 -14.53 1.33 -8.37
N THR A 54 -13.33 1.84 -8.09
CA THR A 54 -12.19 1.85 -9.02
C THR A 54 -10.98 1.17 -8.40
N GLN A 55 -10.08 0.65 -9.25
CA GLN A 55 -8.77 0.15 -8.81
C GLN A 55 -7.98 1.20 -8.03
N GLY A 56 -8.08 2.47 -8.43
CA GLY A 56 -7.45 3.58 -7.74
C GLY A 56 -7.88 3.73 -6.29
N ALA A 57 -9.19 3.59 -6.01
CA ALA A 57 -9.72 3.63 -4.66
C ALA A 57 -9.20 2.46 -3.80
N VAL A 58 -9.16 1.25 -4.38
CA VAL A 58 -8.62 0.06 -3.70
C VAL A 58 -7.15 0.26 -3.34
N VAL A 59 -6.32 0.69 -4.30
CA VAL A 59 -4.89 0.95 -4.08
C VAL A 59 -4.69 2.04 -3.03
N LEU A 60 -5.44 3.13 -3.08
CA LEU A 60 -5.38 4.20 -2.09
C LEU A 60 -5.73 3.69 -0.68
N GLY A 61 -6.80 2.91 -0.58
CA GLY A 61 -7.20 2.28 0.69
C GLY A 61 -6.14 1.34 1.24
N MET A 62 -5.51 0.53 0.38
CA MET A 62 -4.39 -0.35 0.74
C MET A 62 -3.18 0.45 1.21
N VAL A 63 -2.75 1.45 0.45
CA VAL A 63 -1.61 2.31 0.80
C VAL A 63 -1.86 2.96 2.16
N TYR A 64 -3.01 3.58 2.37
CA TYR A 64 -3.33 4.23 3.63
C TYR A 64 -3.30 3.27 4.83
N ASN A 65 -3.89 2.10 4.67
CA ASN A 65 -3.96 1.12 5.76
C ASN A 65 -2.61 0.47 6.08
N TYR A 66 -1.75 0.24 5.06
CA TYR A 66 -0.48 -0.46 5.22
C TYR A 66 0.75 0.45 5.34
N LEU A 67 0.61 1.75 5.03
CA LEU A 67 1.68 2.75 5.12
C LEU A 67 2.38 2.77 6.48
N PRO A 68 1.70 2.72 7.65
CA PRO A 68 2.37 2.70 8.94
C PRO A 68 3.29 1.48 9.12
N PHE A 69 2.90 0.31 8.59
CA PHE A 69 3.69 -0.92 8.66
C PHE A 69 4.95 -0.84 7.78
N MET A 70 4.94 0.00 6.74
CA MET A 70 6.13 0.28 5.93
C MET A 70 7.05 1.30 6.59
N ILE A 71 6.47 2.36 7.18
CA ILE A 71 7.24 3.46 7.78
C ILE A 71 8.01 2.99 9.03
N LEU A 72 7.38 2.18 9.89
CA LEU A 72 7.96 1.78 11.19
C LEU A 72 9.32 1.08 11.09
N PRO A 73 9.50 0.05 10.25
CA PRO A 73 10.79 -0.61 10.09
C PRO A 73 11.85 0.32 9.49
N ILE A 74 11.48 1.14 8.51
CA ILE A 74 12.39 2.11 7.89
C ILE A 74 12.85 3.13 8.92
N TYR A 75 11.92 3.71 9.67
CA TYR A 75 12.20 4.65 10.74
C TYR A 75 13.13 4.05 11.79
N SER A 76 12.85 2.80 12.23
CA SER A 76 13.66 2.11 13.22
C SER A 76 15.13 1.91 12.78
N VAL A 77 15.35 1.66 11.49
CA VAL A 77 16.72 1.52 10.95
C VAL A 77 17.39 2.88 10.84
N ILE A 78 16.69 3.90 10.33
CA ILE A 78 17.24 5.25 10.18
C ILE A 78 17.63 5.84 11.54
N CYS A 79 16.82 5.66 12.58
CA CYS A 79 17.14 6.14 13.94
C CYS A 79 18.37 5.45 14.58
N LYS A 80 18.77 4.30 14.05
CA LYS A 80 19.98 3.57 14.53
C LYS A 80 21.22 3.88 13.72
N LEU A 81 21.13 4.72 12.67
CA LEU A 81 22.30 5.11 11.90
C LEU A 81 23.22 5.98 12.75
N ASP A 82 24.51 5.67 12.68
CA ASP A 82 25.52 6.47 13.34
C ASP A 82 25.65 7.82 12.63
N TYR A 83 25.49 8.90 13.42
CA TYR A 83 25.54 10.25 12.91
C TYR A 83 26.94 10.61 12.36
N SER A 84 27.99 9.99 12.89
CA SER A 84 29.37 10.15 12.42
C SER A 84 29.54 9.80 10.93
N LEU A 85 28.77 8.85 10.40
CA LEU A 85 28.79 8.51 8.97
C LEU A 85 28.26 9.65 8.09
N LEU A 86 27.29 10.39 8.60
CA LEU A 86 26.72 11.54 7.89
C LEU A 86 27.66 12.74 7.92
N GLU A 87 28.34 12.95 9.04
CA GLU A 87 29.38 14.00 9.20
C GLU A 87 30.57 13.70 8.31
N ALA A 88 31.13 12.49 8.36
CA ALA A 88 32.24 12.08 7.48
C ALA A 88 31.93 12.24 6.01
N ALA A 89 30.71 11.92 5.56
CA ALA A 89 30.31 12.14 4.20
C ALA A 89 30.26 13.62 3.80
N ARG A 90 29.84 14.50 4.73
CA ARG A 90 29.82 15.96 4.52
C ARG A 90 31.22 16.55 4.50
N ASP A 91 32.11 16.10 5.35
CA ASP A 91 33.51 16.51 5.40
C ASP A 91 34.24 16.18 4.08
N LEU A 92 33.82 15.09 3.42
CA LEU A 92 34.27 14.75 2.04
C LEU A 92 33.60 15.59 0.95
N GLY A 93 32.86 16.64 1.29
CA GLY A 93 32.23 17.56 0.34
C GLY A 93 30.91 17.05 -0.24
N ALA A 94 30.29 16.00 0.33
CA ALA A 94 29.01 15.50 -0.17
C ALA A 94 27.87 16.46 0.20
N ASN A 95 27.07 16.86 -0.79
CA ASN A 95 25.85 17.61 -0.55
C ASN A 95 24.75 16.70 0.02
N THR A 96 23.67 17.28 0.55
CA THR A 96 22.57 16.58 1.21
C THR A 96 21.96 15.47 0.33
N VAL A 97 21.82 15.70 -0.98
CA VAL A 97 21.26 14.70 -1.93
C VAL A 97 22.24 13.53 -2.09
N THR A 98 23.54 13.80 -2.14
CA THR A 98 24.58 12.77 -2.24
C THR A 98 24.63 11.93 -0.96
N VAL A 99 24.58 12.55 0.22
CA VAL A 99 24.50 11.86 1.51
C VAL A 99 23.25 10.96 1.54
N PHE A 100 22.10 11.48 1.13
CA PHE A 100 20.87 10.68 1.09
C PHE A 100 21.00 9.46 0.18
N ARG A 101 21.46 9.65 -1.06
CA ARG A 101 21.52 8.57 -2.07
C ARG A 101 22.63 7.56 -1.81
N LYS A 102 23.80 8.00 -1.30
CA LYS A 102 24.99 7.15 -1.17
C LYS A 102 25.17 6.57 0.24
N VAL A 103 24.57 7.19 1.27
CA VAL A 103 24.73 6.76 2.66
C VAL A 103 23.38 6.29 3.24
N ILE A 104 22.38 7.18 3.33
CA ILE A 104 21.13 6.87 4.03
C ILE A 104 20.34 5.79 3.29
N LEU A 105 20.14 5.93 1.98
CA LEU A 105 19.33 5.00 1.20
C LEU A 105 19.87 3.56 1.25
N PRO A 106 21.16 3.28 0.97
CA PRO A 106 21.68 1.91 1.05
C PRO A 106 21.67 1.35 2.48
N LEU A 107 21.94 2.17 3.49
CA LEU A 107 21.88 1.74 4.89
C LEU A 107 20.45 1.52 5.39
N SER A 108 19.45 2.15 4.78
CA SER A 108 18.03 1.93 5.11
C SER A 108 17.40 0.70 4.42
N LEU A 109 18.08 0.10 3.43
CA LEU A 109 17.57 -1.07 2.69
C LEU A 109 17.08 -2.23 3.58
N PRO A 110 17.75 -2.60 4.68
CA PRO A 110 17.23 -3.65 5.57
C PRO A 110 15.88 -3.28 6.18
N GLY A 111 15.65 -2.00 6.48
CA GLY A 111 14.36 -1.49 6.95
C GLY A 111 13.28 -1.55 5.87
N VAL A 112 13.63 -1.18 4.63
CA VAL A 112 12.74 -1.27 3.47
C VAL A 112 12.31 -2.72 3.22
N LEU A 113 13.25 -3.66 3.23
CA LEU A 113 12.95 -5.09 3.04
C LEU A 113 12.05 -5.65 4.15
N SER A 114 12.30 -5.25 5.40
CA SER A 114 11.44 -5.60 6.52
C SER A 114 10.03 -5.02 6.36
N GLY A 115 9.92 -3.76 5.94
CA GLY A 115 8.65 -3.10 5.67
C GLY A 115 7.87 -3.79 4.55
N ILE A 116 8.53 -4.10 3.42
CA ILE A 116 7.91 -4.86 2.31
C ILE A 116 7.36 -6.18 2.82
N THR A 117 8.12 -6.91 3.62
CA THR A 117 7.68 -8.19 4.18
C THR A 117 6.43 -8.03 5.08
N MET A 118 6.39 -6.98 5.91
CA MET A 118 5.25 -6.70 6.80
C MET A 118 3.99 -6.27 6.05
N VAL A 119 4.14 -5.60 4.91
CA VAL A 119 3.02 -5.12 4.09
C VAL A 119 2.54 -6.19 3.11
N PHE A 120 3.43 -6.98 2.55
CA PHE A 120 3.14 -7.94 1.48
C PHE A 120 2.08 -8.97 1.88
N VAL A 121 2.26 -9.62 3.03
CA VAL A 121 1.34 -10.68 3.50
C VAL A 121 -0.10 -10.17 3.65
N PRO A 122 -0.37 -9.11 4.43
CA PRO A 122 -1.74 -8.62 4.58
C PRO A 122 -2.31 -8.01 3.29
N SER A 123 -1.47 -7.45 2.39
CA SER A 123 -1.97 -6.88 1.13
C SER A 123 -2.46 -7.94 0.15
N VAL A 124 -1.78 -9.08 0.07
CA VAL A 124 -2.18 -10.20 -0.81
C VAL A 124 -3.42 -10.89 -0.29
N SER A 125 -3.60 -10.99 1.04
CA SER A 125 -4.72 -11.68 1.67
C SER A 125 -5.94 -10.79 1.91
N THR A 126 -5.86 -9.49 1.62
CA THR A 126 -6.99 -8.58 1.87
C THR A 126 -8.15 -8.85 0.91
N PHE A 127 -9.36 -8.74 1.43
CA PHE A 127 -10.62 -8.79 0.67
C PHE A 127 -11.56 -7.64 1.08
N ALA A 128 -11.45 -7.16 2.32
CA ALA A 128 -12.36 -6.15 2.83
C ALA A 128 -12.20 -4.80 2.12
N ILE A 129 -10.96 -4.40 1.79
CA ILE A 129 -10.69 -3.14 1.11
C ILE A 129 -11.23 -3.17 -0.32
N SER A 130 -10.95 -4.23 -1.09
CA SER A 130 -11.44 -4.38 -2.46
C SER A 130 -12.96 -4.39 -2.51
N ARG A 131 -13.61 -5.05 -1.55
CA ARG A 131 -15.06 -5.12 -1.46
C ARG A 131 -15.71 -3.78 -1.15
N MET A 132 -15.10 -3.00 -0.23
CA MET A 132 -15.64 -1.71 0.21
C MET A 132 -15.34 -0.56 -0.75
N LEU A 133 -14.15 -0.56 -1.38
CA LEU A 133 -13.69 0.54 -2.23
C LEU A 133 -13.72 0.21 -3.72
N GLY A 134 -13.71 -1.08 -4.08
CA GLY A 134 -13.74 -1.56 -5.47
C GLY A 134 -15.12 -2.05 -5.93
N GLY A 135 -16.17 -1.90 -5.11
CA GLY A 135 -17.54 -2.28 -5.49
C GLY A 135 -17.74 -3.73 -5.89
N GLY A 136 -16.77 -4.61 -5.61
CA GLY A 136 -16.81 -6.02 -6.00
C GLY A 136 -16.55 -6.28 -7.48
N THR A 137 -16.20 -5.27 -8.27
CA THR A 137 -15.80 -5.39 -9.68
C THR A 137 -14.36 -5.90 -9.81
N GLU A 138 -13.51 -5.52 -8.86
CA GLU A 138 -12.11 -5.92 -8.79
C GLU A 138 -11.94 -7.10 -7.83
N LEU A 139 -11.58 -8.25 -8.40
CA LEU A 139 -11.38 -9.48 -7.63
C LEU A 139 -9.90 -9.63 -7.28
N LEU A 140 -9.57 -9.44 -6.01
CA LEU A 140 -8.28 -9.81 -5.47
C LEU A 140 -8.27 -11.30 -5.07
N LEU A 141 -7.08 -11.87 -4.84
CA LEU A 141 -6.94 -13.26 -4.42
C LEU A 141 -7.68 -13.54 -3.10
N GLY A 142 -7.68 -12.59 -2.17
CA GLY A 142 -8.44 -12.67 -0.93
C GLY A 142 -9.95 -12.76 -1.16
N ASP A 143 -10.49 -11.97 -2.10
CA ASP A 143 -11.92 -12.03 -2.47
C ASP A 143 -12.29 -13.37 -3.10
N LEU A 144 -11.41 -13.91 -3.94
CA LEU A 144 -11.62 -15.20 -4.57
C LEU A 144 -11.75 -16.31 -3.53
N ILE A 145 -10.86 -16.31 -2.53
CA ILE A 145 -10.90 -17.28 -1.43
C ILE A 145 -12.17 -17.08 -0.60
N GLU A 146 -12.47 -15.85 -0.20
CA GLU A 146 -13.64 -15.55 0.63
C GLU A 146 -14.94 -16.00 -0.04
N ARG A 147 -15.09 -15.78 -1.35
CA ARG A 147 -16.27 -16.21 -2.10
C ARG A 147 -16.48 -17.72 -2.09
N GLN A 148 -15.41 -18.54 -1.99
CA GLN A 148 -15.52 -19.99 -1.89
C GLN A 148 -16.03 -20.44 -0.51
N PHE A 149 -15.80 -19.67 0.54
CA PHE A 149 -16.25 -20.02 1.90
C PHE A 149 -17.57 -19.37 2.28
N LEU A 150 -17.79 -18.11 1.87
CA LEU A 150 -18.93 -17.29 2.32
C LEU A 150 -19.83 -16.81 1.18
N GLY A 151 -19.43 -17.00 -0.08
CA GLY A 151 -20.17 -16.53 -1.25
C GLY A 151 -21.15 -17.52 -1.84
N GLY A 152 -21.86 -17.10 -2.90
CA GLY A 152 -22.84 -17.92 -3.61
C GLY A 152 -22.26 -19.13 -4.36
N ALA A 153 -20.94 -19.16 -4.60
CA ALA A 153 -20.21 -20.27 -5.19
C ALA A 153 -19.54 -21.15 -4.11
N TYR A 154 -20.28 -21.50 -3.07
CA TYR A 154 -19.79 -22.24 -1.92
C TYR A 154 -19.09 -23.55 -2.30
N ASN A 155 -17.75 -23.54 -2.25
CA ASN A 155 -16.90 -24.71 -2.46
C ASN A 155 -15.67 -24.64 -1.54
N PRO A 156 -15.79 -25.07 -0.26
CA PRO A 156 -14.71 -24.98 0.71
C PRO A 156 -13.46 -25.76 0.31
N GLN A 157 -13.59 -26.83 -0.45
CA GLN A 157 -12.46 -27.63 -0.93
C GLN A 157 -11.61 -26.84 -1.92
N LEU A 158 -12.24 -26.14 -2.86
CA LEU A 158 -11.58 -25.25 -3.80
C LEU A 158 -10.97 -24.05 -3.07
N GLY A 159 -11.70 -23.46 -2.12
CA GLY A 159 -11.21 -22.38 -1.27
C GLY A 159 -9.94 -22.75 -0.49
N ALA A 160 -9.94 -23.95 0.10
CA ALA A 160 -8.76 -24.47 0.81
C ALA A 160 -7.57 -24.72 -0.15
N ALA A 161 -7.81 -25.25 -1.34
CA ALA A 161 -6.76 -25.47 -2.34
C ALA A 161 -6.12 -24.15 -2.79
N ILE A 162 -6.92 -23.13 -3.12
CA ILE A 162 -6.45 -21.79 -3.51
C ILE A 162 -5.66 -21.15 -2.34
N SER A 163 -6.15 -21.26 -1.10
CA SER A 163 -5.47 -20.74 0.08
C SER A 163 -4.09 -21.39 0.29
N LEU A 164 -3.97 -22.70 0.09
CA LEU A 164 -2.69 -23.42 0.18
C LEU A 164 -1.69 -22.94 -0.90
N VAL A 165 -2.16 -22.81 -2.14
CA VAL A 165 -1.33 -22.31 -3.25
C VAL A 165 -0.87 -20.87 -2.96
N MET A 166 -1.79 -20.00 -2.49
CA MET A 166 -1.45 -18.64 -2.10
C MET A 166 -0.42 -18.61 -0.97
N MET A 167 -0.59 -19.46 0.06
CA MET A 167 0.38 -19.58 1.15
C MET A 167 1.77 -19.98 0.65
N LEU A 168 1.85 -20.95 -0.26
CA LEU A 168 3.11 -21.37 -0.86
C LEU A 168 3.79 -20.23 -1.64
N ILE A 169 3.02 -19.50 -2.46
CA ILE A 169 3.54 -18.34 -3.20
C ILE A 169 4.08 -17.28 -2.23
N VAL A 170 3.33 -16.94 -1.20
CA VAL A 170 3.75 -15.96 -0.18
C VAL A 170 5.04 -16.42 0.51
N VAL A 171 5.13 -17.67 0.94
CA VAL A 171 6.34 -18.23 1.59
C VAL A 171 7.54 -18.16 0.64
N VAL A 172 7.39 -18.57 -0.62
CA VAL A 172 8.45 -18.50 -1.62
C VAL A 172 8.90 -17.05 -1.83
N CYS A 173 7.97 -16.11 -2.01
CA CYS A 173 8.30 -14.68 -2.15
C CYS A 173 9.05 -14.14 -0.92
N MET A 174 8.62 -14.49 0.28
CA MET A 174 9.30 -14.10 1.52
C MET A 174 10.71 -14.68 1.63
N LEU A 175 10.91 -15.92 1.23
CA LEU A 175 12.23 -16.54 1.19
C LEU A 175 13.14 -15.82 0.19
N VAL A 176 12.63 -15.51 -1.02
CA VAL A 176 13.39 -14.76 -2.02
C VAL A 176 13.79 -13.38 -1.50
N ILE A 177 12.85 -12.62 -0.90
CA ILE A 177 13.13 -11.30 -0.31
C ILE A 177 14.20 -11.42 0.80
N ARG A 178 14.15 -12.45 1.61
CA ARG A 178 15.10 -12.68 2.72
C ARG A 178 16.50 -13.08 2.24
N PHE A 179 16.60 -13.89 1.19
CA PHE A 179 17.89 -14.41 0.71
C PHE A 179 18.58 -13.46 -0.27
N TYR A 180 17.83 -12.65 -1.04
CA TYR A 180 18.39 -11.74 -2.04
C TYR A 180 19.47 -10.77 -1.51
N PRO A 181 19.30 -10.07 -0.38
CA PRO A 181 20.35 -9.19 0.15
C PRO A 181 21.55 -9.93 0.70
N ARG A 182 21.38 -11.17 1.19
CA ARG A 182 22.50 -11.99 1.67
C ARG A 182 23.40 -12.49 0.55
N LEU A 183 22.83 -12.75 -0.62
CA LEU A 183 23.60 -13.14 -1.81
C LEU A 183 24.43 -11.95 -2.34
N ARG A 184 23.90 -10.75 -2.31
CA ARG A 184 24.61 -9.54 -2.78
C ARG A 184 25.79 -9.16 -1.89
N LEU A 185 25.66 -9.34 -0.57
CA LEU A 185 26.74 -9.06 0.39
C LEU A 185 27.87 -10.12 0.37
N ARG A 186 27.66 -11.27 -0.28
CA ARG A 186 28.73 -12.30 -0.48
C ARG A 186 29.46 -12.17 -1.80
N LEU A 187 28.96 -11.33 -2.71
CA LEU A 187 29.53 -11.12 -4.05
C LEU A 187 30.28 -9.79 -4.19
N THR A 188 30.25 -8.95 -3.16
CA THR A 188 31.06 -7.73 -2.98
C THR A 188 32.07 -7.91 -1.86
#